data_b3de6c81b9151944d09348d7bf07d0d9
#
_entry.id   b3de6c81b9151944d09348d7bf07d0d9
#
_cell.length_a   1.000
_cell.length_b   1.000
_cell.length_c   1.000
_cell.angle_alpha   90.00
_cell.angle_beta   90.00
_cell.angle_gamma   90.00
#
_symmetry.space_group_name_H-M   'P 1'
#
loop_
_entity.id
_entity.type
_entity.pdbx_description
1 polymer ?
#
loop_
_entity_poly.entity_id
_entity_poly.type
_entity_poly.pdbx_seq_one_letter_code
_entity_poly.pdbx_strand_id
1 'polypeptide(L)'
;IDIFILRGAWLGRGGNHPNSLLKNNGDGTFTDVTKAVGLLSFHPTQTAAWADVNNDGFLDLFIGNESGKSQSHPCELYINQKNGRFLEQSANYNLSSIEGFVKGVAFGDINNDNWPDLYLSVMGGANLLFRNDFGK
;
A
#
# COMPACT_ATOMS: atom_id res chain seq x y z
N ILE A 1 -4.54 1.55 -18.75
CA ILE A 1 -4.19 2.10 -17.41
C ILE A 1 -5.33 1.77 -16.47
N ASP A 2 -5.03 1.09 -15.35
CA ASP A 2 -5.97 0.82 -14.28
C ASP A 2 -5.95 1.98 -13.26
N ILE A 3 -6.99 2.06 -12.41
CA ILE A 3 -7.12 3.14 -11.41
C ILE A 3 -7.25 2.52 -10.02
N PHE A 4 -6.39 2.93 -9.08
CA PHE A 4 -6.54 2.59 -7.67
C PHE A 4 -7.08 3.80 -6.90
N ILE A 5 -8.28 3.65 -6.30
CA ILE A 5 -8.98 4.71 -5.57
C ILE A 5 -8.79 4.50 -4.07
N LEU A 6 -8.23 5.48 -3.40
CA LEU A 6 -8.04 5.51 -1.96
C LEU A 6 -9.24 6.19 -1.29
N ARG A 7 -9.66 5.69 -0.12
CA ARG A 7 -10.83 6.22 0.60
C ARG A 7 -10.61 6.31 2.10
N GLY A 8 -11.45 7.12 2.73
CA GLY A 8 -11.57 7.17 4.18
C GLY A 8 -10.61 8.09 4.91
N ALA A 9 -9.62 8.68 4.21
CA ALA A 9 -8.69 9.64 4.80
C ALA A 9 -9.42 10.76 5.55
N TRP A 10 -8.86 11.17 6.71
CA TRP A 10 -9.38 12.24 7.57
C TRP A 10 -10.74 11.99 8.27
N LEU A 11 -11.39 10.86 8.01
CA LEU A 11 -12.72 10.58 8.55
C LEU A 11 -12.66 9.86 9.92
N GLY A 12 -11.48 9.52 10.43
CA GLY A 12 -11.33 8.81 11.71
C GLY A 12 -12.17 7.53 11.73
N ARG A 13 -13.03 7.39 12.76
CA ARG A 13 -13.90 6.19 12.87
C ARG A 13 -14.87 6.00 11.71
N GLY A 14 -15.22 7.04 10.98
CA GLY A 14 -16.04 6.96 9.78
C GLY A 14 -15.26 6.57 8.52
N GLY A 15 -13.93 6.42 8.60
CA GLY A 15 -13.05 6.21 7.46
C GLY A 15 -12.85 4.77 7.02
N ASN A 16 -13.50 3.80 7.65
CA ASN A 16 -13.37 2.37 7.32
C ASN A 16 -14.11 2.02 6.01
N HIS A 17 -13.66 2.65 4.91
CA HIS A 17 -14.17 2.40 3.57
C HIS A 17 -13.17 1.57 2.77
N PRO A 18 -13.63 0.61 1.94
CA PRO A 18 -12.70 -0.15 1.10
C PRO A 18 -12.13 0.74 -0.01
N ASN A 19 -10.85 0.60 -0.27
CA ASN A 19 -10.22 1.10 -1.49
C ASN A 19 -10.77 0.34 -2.71
N SER A 20 -10.54 0.82 -3.93
CA SER A 20 -10.97 0.11 -5.13
C SER A 20 -9.88 0.06 -6.19
N LEU A 21 -9.63 -1.13 -6.73
CA LEU A 21 -8.88 -1.31 -7.97
C LEU A 21 -9.86 -1.46 -9.14
N LEU A 22 -9.86 -0.47 -10.01
CA LEU A 22 -10.67 -0.42 -11.22
C LEU A 22 -9.81 -0.82 -12.42
N LYS A 23 -10.06 -2.00 -12.96
CA LYS A 23 -9.41 -2.50 -14.16
C LYS A 23 -10.03 -1.84 -15.40
N ASN A 24 -9.20 -1.29 -16.27
CA ASN A 24 -9.61 -0.75 -17.55
C ASN A 24 -9.95 -1.88 -18.54
N ASN A 25 -11.16 -1.86 -19.10
CA ASN A 25 -11.62 -2.86 -20.05
C ASN A 25 -11.16 -2.59 -21.50
N GLY A 26 -10.55 -1.41 -21.76
CA GLY A 26 -10.07 -1.03 -23.09
C GLY A 26 -11.14 -0.42 -24.01
N ASP A 27 -12.38 -0.38 -23.57
CA ASP A 27 -13.54 0.16 -24.31
C ASP A 27 -14.10 1.47 -23.72
N GLY A 28 -13.34 2.08 -22.78
CA GLY A 28 -13.77 3.26 -22.04
C GLY A 28 -14.53 2.96 -20.76
N THR A 29 -14.72 1.69 -20.43
CA THR A 29 -15.34 1.25 -19.16
C THR A 29 -14.32 0.65 -18.19
N PHE A 30 -14.72 0.51 -16.92
CA PHE A 30 -13.90 -0.07 -15.87
C PHE A 30 -14.69 -1.15 -15.10
N THR A 31 -13.98 -2.15 -14.63
CA THR A 31 -14.52 -3.19 -13.75
C THR A 31 -13.84 -3.12 -12.39
N ASP A 32 -14.62 -3.05 -11.30
CA ASP A 32 -14.06 -3.16 -9.94
C ASP A 32 -13.64 -4.60 -9.68
N VAL A 33 -12.33 -4.81 -9.58
CA VAL A 33 -11.72 -6.13 -9.37
C VAL A 33 -11.16 -6.31 -7.96
N THR A 34 -11.29 -5.34 -7.07
CA THR A 34 -10.67 -5.25 -5.74
C THR A 34 -10.77 -6.54 -4.95
N LYS A 35 -11.99 -7.06 -4.78
CA LYS A 35 -12.23 -8.31 -4.05
C LYS A 35 -11.64 -9.52 -4.78
N ALA A 36 -11.81 -9.58 -6.10
CA ALA A 36 -11.35 -10.71 -6.91
C ALA A 36 -9.85 -10.88 -6.90
N VAL A 37 -9.11 -9.76 -6.84
CA VAL A 37 -7.64 -9.78 -6.82
C VAL A 37 -7.03 -9.80 -5.41
N GLY A 38 -7.84 -9.77 -4.34
CA GLY A 38 -7.36 -9.90 -2.95
C GLY A 38 -6.95 -8.60 -2.27
N LEU A 39 -7.38 -7.43 -2.78
CA LEU A 39 -7.04 -6.10 -2.23
C LEU A 39 -8.16 -5.52 -1.34
N LEU A 40 -9.15 -6.30 -0.93
CA LEU A 40 -10.24 -5.80 -0.13
C LEU A 40 -9.83 -5.65 1.33
N SER A 41 -9.64 -4.42 1.78
CA SER A 41 -9.42 -4.04 3.17
C SER A 41 -10.26 -2.82 3.54
N PHE A 42 -10.41 -2.54 4.84
CA PHE A 42 -11.31 -1.50 5.34
C PHE A 42 -10.55 -0.60 6.32
N HIS A 43 -9.69 0.26 5.79
CA HIS A 43 -8.90 1.21 6.56
C HIS A 43 -9.03 2.63 5.99
N PRO A 44 -8.93 3.67 6.83
CA PRO A 44 -8.82 5.03 6.32
C PRO A 44 -7.48 5.19 5.61
N THR A 45 -7.53 5.35 4.29
CA THR A 45 -6.34 5.38 3.42
C THR A 45 -6.23 6.70 2.68
N GLN A 46 -5.06 7.33 2.70
CA GLN A 46 -4.77 8.54 1.92
C GLN A 46 -3.72 8.33 0.85
N THR A 47 -2.81 7.40 1.03
CA THR A 47 -1.63 7.26 0.17
C THR A 47 -1.33 5.80 -0.11
N ALA A 48 -0.82 5.54 -1.31
CA ALA A 48 -0.31 4.24 -1.71
C ALA A 48 0.75 4.42 -2.80
N ALA A 49 1.63 3.44 -2.94
CA ALA A 49 2.63 3.43 -4.00
C ALA A 49 2.84 2.02 -4.55
N TRP A 50 3.15 1.95 -5.83
CA TRP A 50 3.48 0.72 -6.54
C TRP A 50 4.99 0.64 -6.75
N ALA A 51 5.58 -0.51 -6.44
CA ALA A 51 6.98 -0.84 -6.74
C ALA A 51 7.15 -2.35 -6.84
N ASP A 52 8.15 -2.79 -7.55
CA ASP A 52 8.59 -4.21 -7.56
C ASP A 52 9.55 -4.40 -6.38
N VAL A 53 9.01 -4.69 -5.19
CA VAL A 53 9.80 -4.71 -3.94
C VAL A 53 10.67 -5.96 -3.81
N ASN A 54 10.37 -7.00 -4.59
CA ASN A 54 11.08 -8.27 -4.57
C ASN A 54 11.87 -8.56 -5.87
N ASN A 55 11.94 -7.57 -6.78
CA ASN A 55 12.63 -7.63 -8.08
C ASN A 55 12.20 -8.84 -8.94
N ASP A 56 10.91 -9.16 -8.93
CA ASP A 56 10.36 -10.30 -9.68
C ASP A 56 9.71 -9.92 -11.02
N GLY A 57 9.75 -8.63 -11.37
CA GLY A 57 9.21 -8.07 -12.62
C GLY A 57 7.74 -7.69 -12.55
N PHE A 58 7.08 -7.81 -11.38
CA PHE A 58 5.68 -7.44 -11.17
C PHE A 58 5.55 -6.38 -10.08
N LEU A 59 4.69 -5.40 -10.29
CA LEU A 59 4.46 -4.36 -9.30
C LEU A 59 3.68 -4.91 -8.11
N ASP A 60 4.20 -4.62 -6.92
CA ASP A 60 3.58 -4.80 -5.62
C ASP A 60 2.95 -3.48 -5.16
N LEU A 61 2.09 -3.52 -4.14
CA LEU A 61 1.35 -2.36 -3.64
C LEU A 61 1.59 -2.16 -2.15
N PHE A 62 2.11 -0.99 -1.77
CA PHE A 62 2.11 -0.55 -0.39
C PHE A 62 1.00 0.48 -0.15
N ILE A 63 0.23 0.29 0.92
CA ILE A 63 -0.88 1.15 1.34
C ILE A 63 -0.55 1.80 2.68
N GLY A 64 -0.52 3.12 2.72
CA GLY A 64 -0.34 3.91 3.93
C GLY A 64 -1.68 4.27 4.57
N ASN A 65 -1.98 3.66 5.70
CA ASN A 65 -3.22 3.86 6.45
C ASN A 65 -3.08 4.91 7.57
N GLU A 66 -4.19 5.43 8.04
CA GLU A 66 -4.26 6.44 9.09
C GLU A 66 -4.67 5.82 10.42
N SER A 67 -3.70 5.42 11.24
CA SER A 67 -3.94 5.02 12.63
C SER A 67 -4.10 6.25 13.53
N GLY A 68 -5.16 6.26 14.32
CA GLY A 68 -5.40 7.29 15.35
C GLY A 68 -5.21 6.75 16.77
N LYS A 69 -5.31 7.62 17.77
CA LYS A 69 -5.14 7.26 19.19
C LYS A 69 -6.10 6.16 19.69
N SER A 70 -7.24 5.98 19.05
CA SER A 70 -8.30 5.06 19.46
C SER A 70 -8.58 3.93 18.48
N GLN A 71 -7.88 3.90 17.35
CA GLN A 71 -8.05 2.90 16.30
C GLN A 71 -6.71 2.60 15.64
N SER A 72 -6.37 1.31 15.60
CA SER A 72 -5.21 0.78 14.89
C SER A 72 -5.59 0.45 13.45
N HIS A 73 -4.86 1.01 12.52
CA HIS A 73 -4.96 0.75 11.08
C HIS A 73 -3.54 0.60 10.54
N PRO A 74 -2.94 -0.59 10.68
CA PRO A 74 -1.57 -0.83 10.21
C PRO A 74 -1.48 -0.59 8.70
N CYS A 75 -0.31 -0.18 8.25
CA CYS A 75 0.00 -0.13 6.83
C CYS A 75 0.02 -1.55 6.25
N GLU A 76 -0.24 -1.68 4.95
CA GLU A 76 -0.37 -2.97 4.28
C GLU A 76 0.58 -3.06 3.08
N LEU A 77 1.31 -4.18 2.96
CA LEU A 77 2.09 -4.52 1.79
C LEU A 77 1.48 -5.74 1.10
N TYR A 78 1.06 -5.56 -0.14
CA TYR A 78 0.48 -6.58 -0.99
C TYR A 78 1.45 -7.00 -2.08
N ILE A 79 1.89 -8.26 -2.05
CA ILE A 79 2.78 -8.85 -3.05
C ILE A 79 1.98 -9.45 -4.20
N ASN A 80 2.36 -9.09 -5.42
CA ASN A 80 1.77 -9.62 -6.65
C ASN A 80 2.14 -11.09 -6.82
N GLN A 81 1.15 -11.96 -6.96
CA GLN A 81 1.35 -13.40 -7.09
C GLN A 81 1.53 -13.85 -8.55
N LYS A 82 1.75 -12.94 -9.50
CA LYS A 82 1.96 -13.21 -10.96
C LYS A 82 0.78 -13.90 -11.67
N ASN A 83 -0.32 -14.08 -10.95
CA ASN A 83 -1.54 -14.74 -11.44
C ASN A 83 -2.76 -13.79 -11.45
N GLY A 84 -2.50 -12.47 -11.37
CA GLY A 84 -3.52 -11.43 -11.29
C GLY A 84 -4.14 -11.28 -9.88
N ARG A 85 -3.49 -11.82 -8.84
CA ARG A 85 -3.88 -11.66 -7.44
C ARG A 85 -2.76 -11.06 -6.62
N PHE A 86 -3.15 -10.47 -5.50
CA PHE A 86 -2.26 -9.93 -4.49
C PHE A 86 -2.46 -10.67 -3.16
N LEU A 87 -1.39 -10.78 -2.40
CA LEU A 87 -1.39 -11.37 -1.07
C LEU A 87 -0.78 -10.37 -0.08
N GLU A 88 -1.51 -10.07 1.00
CA GLU A 88 -1.00 -9.25 2.10
C GLU A 88 0.17 -9.97 2.78
N GLN A 89 1.33 -9.33 2.88
CA GLN A 89 2.57 -9.91 3.38
C GLN A 89 3.40 -8.97 4.27
N SER A 90 2.81 -7.94 4.85
CA SER A 90 3.53 -6.98 5.70
C SER A 90 4.36 -7.65 6.78
N ALA A 91 3.86 -8.75 7.36
CA ALA A 91 4.57 -9.48 8.40
C ALA A 91 5.88 -10.11 7.90
N ASN A 92 5.92 -10.59 6.66
CA ASN A 92 7.11 -11.23 6.07
C ASN A 92 8.21 -10.21 5.73
N TYR A 93 7.83 -8.92 5.63
CA TYR A 93 8.73 -7.80 5.34
C TYR A 93 8.98 -6.91 6.57
N ASN A 94 8.66 -7.38 7.78
CA ASN A 94 8.79 -6.63 9.04
C ASN A 94 8.04 -5.29 9.07
N LEU A 95 6.96 -5.14 8.28
CA LEU A 95 6.16 -3.92 8.13
C LEU A 95 4.82 -3.97 8.85
N SER A 96 4.44 -5.09 9.48
CA SER A 96 3.12 -5.29 10.11
C SER A 96 2.85 -4.42 11.33
N SER A 97 3.90 -3.83 11.94
CA SER A 97 3.78 -2.96 13.09
C SER A 97 3.80 -1.47 12.75
N ILE A 98 3.79 -1.12 11.45
CA ILE A 98 3.80 0.28 11.04
C ILE A 98 2.42 0.86 11.26
N GLU A 99 2.31 1.65 12.31
CA GLU A 99 1.13 2.41 12.66
C GLU A 99 1.47 3.88 12.77
N GLY A 100 0.57 4.74 12.30
CA GLY A 100 0.74 6.17 12.35
C GLY A 100 -0.27 6.87 11.44
N PHE A 101 -0.25 8.18 11.46
CA PHE A 101 -1.08 8.97 10.55
C PHE A 101 -0.31 9.17 9.24
N VAL A 102 -0.21 8.09 8.42
CA VAL A 102 0.63 8.08 7.21
C VAL A 102 -0.01 8.95 6.14
N LYS A 103 0.76 9.91 5.61
CA LYS A 103 0.31 10.91 4.63
C LYS A 103 1.03 10.85 3.30
N GLY A 104 2.17 10.21 3.25
CA GLY A 104 2.94 10.04 2.01
C GLY A 104 3.69 8.72 2.03
N VAL A 105 3.70 8.06 0.88
CA VAL A 105 4.46 6.84 0.59
C VAL A 105 5.27 7.09 -0.67
N ALA A 106 6.55 6.74 -0.63
CA ALA A 106 7.42 6.77 -1.80
C ALA A 106 8.38 5.59 -1.78
N PHE A 107 8.68 5.05 -2.95
CA PHE A 107 9.76 4.10 -3.14
C PHE A 107 10.91 4.75 -3.90
N GLY A 108 12.15 4.40 -3.56
CA GLY A 108 13.35 4.84 -4.25
C GLY A 108 14.56 4.06 -3.76
N ASP A 109 15.51 3.81 -4.65
CA ASP A 109 16.77 3.18 -4.30
C ASP A 109 17.72 4.25 -3.74
N ILE A 110 17.84 4.33 -2.41
CA ILE A 110 18.63 5.37 -1.71
C ILE A 110 20.11 5.02 -1.57
N ASN A 111 20.46 3.75 -1.74
CA ASN A 111 21.81 3.23 -1.53
C ASN A 111 22.46 2.70 -2.83
N ASN A 112 21.76 2.77 -3.97
CA ASN A 112 22.17 2.30 -5.30
C ASN A 112 22.46 0.78 -5.36
N ASP A 113 21.64 -0.02 -4.68
CA ASP A 113 21.72 -1.48 -4.71
C ASP A 113 20.70 -2.13 -5.66
N ASN A 114 19.89 -1.33 -6.37
CA ASN A 114 18.80 -1.70 -7.27
C ASN A 114 17.58 -2.33 -6.60
N TRP A 115 17.43 -2.19 -5.28
CA TRP A 115 16.23 -2.56 -4.55
C TRP A 115 15.49 -1.29 -4.10
N PRO A 116 14.17 -1.20 -4.31
CA PRO A 116 13.43 -0.01 -3.91
C PRO A 116 13.23 0.01 -2.37
N ASP A 117 13.78 1.05 -1.76
CA ASP A 117 13.58 1.38 -0.34
C ASP A 117 12.25 2.10 -0.13
N LEU A 118 11.68 2.01 1.07
CA LEU A 118 10.38 2.59 1.40
C LEU A 118 10.53 3.80 2.33
N TYR A 119 9.99 4.95 1.91
CA TYR A 119 9.86 6.14 2.74
C TYR A 119 8.40 6.45 3.06
N LEU A 120 8.13 6.73 4.34
CA LEU A 120 6.81 7.11 4.85
C LEU A 120 6.86 8.49 5.51
N SER A 121 5.99 9.39 5.07
CA SER A 121 5.71 10.65 5.76
C SER A 121 4.58 10.45 6.76
N VAL A 122 4.85 10.73 8.04
CA VAL A 122 3.93 10.50 9.15
C VAL A 122 3.56 11.82 9.82
N MET A 123 2.28 12.19 9.79
CA MET A 123 1.81 13.41 10.44
C MET A 123 1.74 13.21 11.96
N GLY A 124 2.36 14.13 12.70
CA GLY A 124 2.39 14.07 14.16
C GLY A 124 3.37 13.07 14.76
N GLY A 125 4.23 12.48 13.94
CA GLY A 125 5.29 11.55 14.33
C GLY A 125 6.56 11.72 13.50
N ALA A 126 7.56 10.89 13.77
CA ALA A 126 8.76 10.82 12.93
C ALA A 126 8.43 10.17 11.58
N ASN A 127 9.02 10.68 10.51
CA ASN A 127 9.01 10.00 9.22
C ASN A 127 9.86 8.72 9.32
N LEU A 128 9.51 7.71 8.53
CA LEU A 128 10.15 6.40 8.56
C LEU A 128 10.83 6.13 7.23
N LEU A 129 12.01 5.53 7.29
CA LEU A 129 12.77 5.07 6.13
C LEU A 129 13.15 3.61 6.37
N PHE A 130 12.74 2.74 5.47
CA PHE A 130 13.06 1.32 5.51
C PHE A 130 13.95 0.99 4.32
N ARG A 131 15.11 0.42 4.62
CA ARG A 131 15.99 -0.11 3.59
C ARG A 131 15.52 -1.50 3.21
N ASN A 132 15.45 -1.75 1.92
CA ASN A 132 15.13 -3.06 1.37
C ASN A 132 16.41 -3.89 1.22
N ASP A 133 16.61 -4.84 2.11
CA ASP A 133 17.75 -5.74 2.08
C ASP A 133 17.40 -6.99 1.25
N PHE A 134 17.49 -6.89 -0.08
CA PHE A 134 17.27 -7.99 -1.04
C PHE A 134 15.88 -8.63 -0.95
N GLY A 135 14.84 -7.81 -0.88
CA GLY A 135 13.46 -8.27 -0.80
C GLY A 135 13.02 -8.64 0.63
N LYS A 136 13.62 -7.97 1.63
CA LYS A 136 13.31 -8.20 3.06
C LYS A 136 13.21 -6.89 3.82
#